data_090aa0238418a7f3cd50a0cd88658b57
#
_entry.id   090aa0238418a7f3cd50a0cd88658b57
#
_cell.length_a   1.000
_cell.length_b   1.000
_cell.length_c   1.000
_cell.angle_alpha   90.00
_cell.angle_beta   90.00
_cell.angle_gamma   90.00
#
_symmetry.space_group_name_H-M   'P 1'
#
loop_
_entity.id
_entity.type
_entity.pdbx_description
1 polymer ?
#
loop_
_entity_poly.entity_id
_entity_poly.type
_entity_poly.pdbx_seq_one_letter_code
_entity_poly.pdbx_strand_id
1 'polypeptide(L)'
;MKIIPVILLLVFSCAVCAQELKEKYAEADGFRQKYEAGYFGGNITPRWIGNTHFCWYAVKTPAGTDFILVNAGKRQKQPAFDQKAMAKALTAELGRKVEPGKMPFREIVFSDDLKQLTFVTEGMKYTYDRNKNKVIGKVKE
;
A
#
# COMPACT_ATOMS: atom_id res chain seq x y z
N MET A 1 4.02 67.79 -6.56
CA MET A 1 5.00 66.72 -6.30
C MET A 1 4.68 65.99 -4.99
N LYS A 2 3.47 65.36 -4.85
CA LYS A 2 3.01 64.65 -3.62
C LYS A 2 2.38 63.28 -3.91
N ILE A 3 2.54 62.75 -5.14
CA ILE A 3 1.88 61.50 -5.57
C ILE A 3 2.79 60.26 -5.40
N ILE A 4 4.12 60.46 -5.39
CA ILE A 4 5.11 59.35 -5.29
C ILE A 4 5.03 58.54 -3.98
N PRO A 5 4.84 59.17 -2.78
CA PRO A 5 4.77 58.40 -1.54
C PRO A 5 3.51 57.55 -1.41
N VAL A 6 2.40 57.93 -2.06
CA VAL A 6 1.13 57.20 -2.03
C VAL A 6 1.22 55.91 -2.89
N ILE A 7 1.90 55.96 -4.03
CA ILE A 7 2.13 54.83 -4.90
C ILE A 7 3.06 53.81 -4.23
N LEU A 8 4.09 54.26 -3.51
CA LEU A 8 5.01 53.39 -2.77
C LEU A 8 4.32 52.62 -1.63
N LEU A 9 3.34 53.24 -0.96
CA LEU A 9 2.55 52.61 0.11
C LEU A 9 1.61 51.54 -0.42
N LEU A 10 1.03 51.71 -1.61
CA LEU A 10 0.13 50.76 -2.25
C LEU A 10 0.86 49.50 -2.73
N VAL A 11 2.10 49.57 -3.18
CA VAL A 11 2.91 48.43 -3.62
C VAL A 11 3.33 47.60 -2.43
N PHE A 12 3.57 48.18 -1.25
CA PHE A 12 3.98 47.44 -0.04
C PHE A 12 2.83 46.61 0.56
N SER A 13 1.57 47.04 0.43
CA SER A 13 0.41 46.32 0.95
C SER A 13 0.10 45.03 0.17
N CYS A 14 0.39 44.97 -1.13
CA CYS A 14 0.21 43.75 -1.93
C CYS A 14 1.22 42.62 -1.60
N ALA A 15 2.43 42.99 -1.17
CA ALA A 15 3.46 42.01 -0.85
C ALA A 15 3.16 41.19 0.43
N VAL A 16 2.51 41.79 1.41
CA VAL A 16 2.12 41.16 2.68
C VAL A 16 1.03 40.10 2.46
N CYS A 17 0.01 40.40 1.64
CA CYS A 17 -1.06 39.44 1.32
C CYS A 17 -0.55 38.19 0.55
N ALA A 18 0.46 38.39 -0.30
CA ALA A 18 1.02 37.24 -1.06
C ALA A 18 1.84 36.30 -0.21
N GLN A 19 2.51 36.79 0.84
CA GLN A 19 3.25 35.95 1.80
C GLN A 19 2.32 35.13 2.67
N GLU A 20 1.27 35.71 3.21
CA GLU A 20 0.27 35.03 4.05
C GLU A 20 -0.44 33.87 3.27
N LEU A 21 -0.73 34.09 1.99
CA LEU A 21 -1.34 33.10 1.13
C LEU A 21 -0.39 31.92 0.88
N LYS A 22 0.89 32.20 0.63
CA LYS A 22 1.93 31.18 0.41
C LYS A 22 2.16 30.28 1.64
N GLU A 23 2.13 30.87 2.83
CA GLU A 23 2.24 30.11 4.09
C GLU A 23 1.03 29.19 4.31
N LYS A 24 -0.19 29.66 4.03
CA LYS A 24 -1.40 28.84 4.11
C LYS A 24 -1.40 27.66 3.12
N TYR A 25 -0.87 27.85 1.92
CA TYR A 25 -0.69 26.76 0.97
C TYR A 25 0.37 25.76 1.42
N ALA A 26 1.49 26.22 1.96
CA ALA A 26 2.53 25.35 2.50
C ALA A 26 2.03 24.53 3.72
N GLU A 27 1.21 25.14 4.57
CA GLU A 27 0.56 24.47 5.69
C GLU A 27 -0.44 23.40 5.19
N ALA A 28 -1.25 23.73 4.19
CA ALA A 28 -2.19 22.79 3.57
C ALA A 28 -1.49 21.59 2.92
N ASP A 29 -0.37 21.81 2.24
CA ASP A 29 0.45 20.74 1.67
C ASP A 29 1.12 19.90 2.77
N GLY A 30 1.56 20.49 3.86
CA GLY A 30 2.06 19.77 5.03
C GLY A 30 0.98 18.90 5.70
N PHE A 31 -0.26 19.39 5.77
CA PHE A 31 -1.41 18.62 6.21
C PHE A 31 -1.67 17.42 5.30
N ARG A 32 -1.64 17.61 3.98
CA ARG A 32 -1.84 16.54 3.00
C ARG A 32 -0.80 15.44 3.19
N GLN A 33 0.49 15.77 3.29
CA GLN A 33 1.55 14.79 3.52
C GLN A 33 1.38 14.03 4.84
N LYS A 34 0.98 14.72 5.91
CA LYS A 34 0.73 14.12 7.22
C LYS A 34 -0.47 13.16 7.20
N TYR A 35 -1.55 13.51 6.49
CA TYR A 35 -2.72 12.66 6.34
C TYR A 35 -2.45 11.47 5.40
N GLU A 36 -1.75 11.67 4.29
CA GLU A 36 -1.38 10.58 3.38
C GLU A 36 -0.42 9.57 4.05
N ALA A 37 0.49 10.03 4.91
CA ALA A 37 1.39 9.18 5.68
C ALA A 37 0.68 8.45 6.84
N GLY A 38 -0.40 9.00 7.38
CA GLY A 38 -1.16 8.45 8.52
C GLY A 38 -2.44 7.73 8.15
N TYR A 39 -2.85 7.74 6.88
CA TYR A 39 -4.11 7.12 6.46
C TYR A 39 -3.90 5.64 6.11
N PHE A 40 -4.21 4.79 7.08
CA PHE A 40 -4.16 3.34 6.93
C PHE A 40 -5.57 2.79 6.70
N GLY A 41 -5.70 1.84 5.76
CA GLY A 41 -6.96 1.10 5.54
C GLY A 41 -8.03 1.79 4.69
N GLY A 42 -7.75 2.95 4.10
CA GLY A 42 -8.77 3.75 3.40
C GLY A 42 -9.16 3.30 2.01
N ASN A 43 -8.34 2.54 1.32
CA ASN A 43 -8.63 2.12 -0.06
C ASN A 43 -8.54 0.59 -0.15
N ILE A 44 -9.66 -0.07 0.17
CA ILE A 44 -9.78 -1.51 0.11
C ILE A 44 -10.46 -1.88 -1.20
N THR A 45 -9.76 -2.62 -2.06
CA THR A 45 -10.31 -3.18 -3.30
C THR A 45 -10.37 -4.70 -3.16
N PRO A 46 -11.54 -5.28 -2.85
CA PRO A 46 -11.71 -6.73 -2.75
C PRO A 46 -11.55 -7.39 -4.11
N ARG A 47 -10.84 -8.51 -4.15
CA ARG A 47 -10.69 -9.37 -5.34
C ARG A 47 -11.29 -10.72 -5.07
N TRP A 48 -12.30 -11.09 -5.82
CA TRP A 48 -12.98 -12.37 -5.69
C TRP A 48 -12.13 -13.51 -6.23
N ILE A 49 -12.25 -14.67 -5.61
CA ILE A 49 -11.49 -15.87 -5.97
C ILE A 49 -12.43 -16.80 -6.73
N GLY A 50 -12.25 -16.88 -8.05
CA GLY A 50 -13.11 -17.69 -8.92
C GLY A 50 -14.60 -17.47 -8.66
N ASN A 51 -15.39 -18.51 -8.70
CA ASN A 51 -16.84 -18.50 -8.38
C ASN A 51 -17.11 -18.89 -6.92
N THR A 52 -16.19 -18.57 -6.02
CA THR A 52 -16.29 -18.93 -4.60
C THR A 52 -16.91 -17.79 -3.76
N HIS A 53 -17.19 -18.07 -2.49
CA HIS A 53 -17.59 -17.06 -1.50
C HIS A 53 -16.37 -16.38 -0.84
N PHE A 54 -15.19 -16.51 -1.43
CA PHE A 54 -13.98 -15.92 -0.89
C PHE A 54 -13.52 -14.73 -1.71
N CYS A 55 -13.06 -13.71 -1.04
CA CYS A 55 -12.32 -12.60 -1.63
C CYS A 55 -11.10 -12.26 -0.77
N TRP A 56 -10.15 -11.59 -1.36
CA TRP A 56 -9.01 -11.06 -0.63
C TRP A 56 -8.81 -9.58 -0.95
N TYR A 57 -8.13 -8.89 -0.06
CA TYR A 57 -7.69 -7.51 -0.27
C TYR A 57 -6.37 -7.26 0.47
N ALA A 58 -5.65 -6.24 0.01
CA ALA A 58 -4.47 -5.73 0.68
C ALA A 58 -4.80 -4.43 1.40
N VAL A 59 -4.28 -4.25 2.60
CA VAL A 59 -4.47 -3.04 3.40
C VAL A 59 -3.12 -2.55 3.91
N LYS A 60 -2.87 -1.26 3.79
CA LYS A 60 -1.68 -0.63 4.37
C LYS A 60 -1.84 -0.51 5.87
N THR A 61 -0.80 -0.85 6.61
CA THR A 61 -0.68 -0.73 8.06
C THR A 61 0.63 -0.02 8.40
N PRO A 62 0.84 0.46 9.64
CA PRO A 62 2.13 1.03 10.04
C PRO A 62 3.30 0.06 9.89
N ALA A 63 3.05 -1.24 9.98
CA ALA A 63 4.07 -2.29 9.82
C ALA A 63 4.34 -2.68 8.35
N GLY A 64 3.50 -2.21 7.41
CA GLY A 64 3.62 -2.52 5.99
C GLY A 64 2.28 -2.80 5.32
N THR A 65 2.16 -3.91 4.61
CA THR A 65 0.94 -4.31 3.91
C THR A 65 0.45 -5.65 4.44
N ASP A 66 -0.79 -5.69 4.90
CA ASP A 66 -1.47 -6.92 5.29
C ASP A 66 -2.36 -7.42 4.15
N PHE A 67 -2.29 -8.73 3.91
CA PHE A 67 -3.15 -9.42 2.95
C PHE A 67 -4.21 -10.18 3.72
N ILE A 68 -5.47 -9.85 3.48
CA ILE A 68 -6.62 -10.39 4.22
C ILE A 68 -7.47 -11.24 3.29
N LEU A 69 -7.75 -12.47 3.72
CA LEU A 69 -8.70 -13.38 3.09
C LEU A 69 -10.04 -13.32 3.83
N VAL A 70 -11.11 -13.12 3.10
CA VAL A 70 -12.47 -13.03 3.62
C VAL A 70 -13.31 -14.19 3.11
N ASN A 71 -13.99 -14.87 4.01
CA ASN A 71 -15.08 -15.78 3.68
C ASN A 71 -16.41 -15.01 3.84
N ALA A 72 -16.98 -14.56 2.74
CA ALA A 72 -18.20 -13.76 2.75
C ALA A 72 -19.41 -14.59 3.24
N GLY A 73 -19.48 -15.88 2.92
CA GLY A 73 -20.55 -16.76 3.37
C GLY A 73 -20.58 -16.93 4.88
N LYS A 74 -19.41 -17.01 5.52
CA LYS A 74 -19.28 -17.17 6.99
C LYS A 74 -19.04 -15.84 7.71
N ARG A 75 -18.94 -14.72 7.00
CA ARG A 75 -18.60 -13.39 7.57
C ARG A 75 -17.31 -13.40 8.41
N GLN A 76 -16.32 -14.15 7.95
CA GLN A 76 -15.03 -14.32 8.65
C GLN A 76 -13.90 -13.73 7.83
N LYS A 77 -12.94 -13.15 8.49
CA LYS A 77 -11.69 -12.66 7.89
C LYS A 77 -10.49 -13.23 8.63
N GLN A 78 -9.44 -13.53 7.87
CA GLN A 78 -8.18 -14.07 8.38
C GLN A 78 -7.01 -13.59 7.52
N PRO A 79 -5.77 -13.69 7.98
CA PRO A 79 -4.61 -13.45 7.12
C PRO A 79 -4.66 -14.35 5.87
N ALA A 80 -4.35 -13.79 4.71
CA ALA A 80 -4.29 -14.54 3.46
C ALA A 80 -3.24 -15.65 3.49
N PHE A 81 -2.15 -15.42 4.23
CA PHE A 81 -1.04 -16.34 4.50
C PHE A 81 -0.28 -15.90 5.75
N ASP A 82 0.54 -16.78 6.30
CA ASP A 82 1.49 -16.43 7.37
C ASP A 82 2.63 -15.58 6.77
N GLN A 83 2.65 -14.30 7.11
CA GLN A 83 3.63 -13.36 6.59
C GLN A 83 5.06 -13.65 7.04
N LYS A 84 5.26 -14.21 8.24
CA LYS A 84 6.59 -14.58 8.73
C LYS A 84 7.13 -15.79 7.98
N ALA A 85 6.28 -16.78 7.78
CA ALA A 85 6.64 -17.99 7.01
C ALA A 85 6.91 -17.66 5.54
N MET A 86 6.08 -16.80 4.92
CA MET A 86 6.26 -16.31 3.56
C MET A 86 7.57 -15.53 3.41
N ALA A 87 7.86 -14.61 4.32
CA ALA A 87 9.08 -13.83 4.31
C ALA A 87 10.33 -14.73 4.40
N LYS A 88 10.30 -15.76 5.26
CA LYS A 88 11.38 -16.74 5.36
C LYS A 88 11.56 -17.54 4.06
N ALA A 89 10.48 -18.02 3.46
CA ALA A 89 10.51 -18.77 2.20
C ALA A 89 11.08 -17.89 1.08
N LEU A 90 10.63 -16.64 0.96
CA LEU A 90 11.12 -15.70 -0.05
C LEU A 90 12.57 -15.26 0.19
N THR A 91 13.00 -15.14 1.42
CA THR A 91 14.41 -14.87 1.75
C THR A 91 15.32 -15.96 1.19
N ALA A 92 14.92 -17.22 1.30
CA ALA A 92 15.68 -18.35 0.75
C ALA A 92 15.67 -18.35 -0.80
N GLU A 93 14.54 -18.04 -1.43
CA GLU A 93 14.39 -18.03 -2.89
C GLU A 93 15.08 -16.84 -3.58
N LEU A 94 15.04 -15.66 -2.96
CA LEU A 94 15.56 -14.43 -3.54
C LEU A 94 17.01 -14.13 -3.14
N GLY A 95 17.57 -14.88 -2.18
CA GLY A 95 18.93 -14.65 -1.66
C GLY A 95 19.10 -13.31 -0.93
N ARG A 96 18.03 -12.65 -0.56
CA ARG A 96 18.03 -11.38 0.19
C ARG A 96 16.95 -11.37 1.26
N LYS A 97 17.17 -10.64 2.34
CA LYS A 97 16.23 -10.53 3.45
C LYS A 97 14.89 -9.94 2.99
N VAL A 98 13.82 -10.65 3.25
CA VAL A 98 12.44 -10.18 3.10
C VAL A 98 11.84 -10.02 4.49
N GLU A 99 11.22 -8.87 4.76
CA GLU A 99 10.60 -8.57 6.05
C GLU A 99 9.08 -8.86 5.99
N PRO A 100 8.50 -9.41 7.06
CA PRO A 100 7.04 -9.50 7.18
C PRO A 100 6.40 -8.12 7.01
N GLY A 101 5.30 -8.03 6.28
CA GLY A 101 4.65 -6.76 5.95
C GLY A 101 5.25 -5.99 4.77
N LYS A 102 6.48 -6.30 4.36
CA LYS A 102 7.16 -5.69 3.21
C LYS A 102 7.41 -6.70 2.10
N MET A 103 6.34 -7.37 1.69
CA MET A 103 6.42 -8.37 0.62
C MET A 103 6.83 -7.72 -0.71
N PRO A 104 7.71 -8.37 -1.51
CA PRO A 104 8.18 -7.83 -2.79
C PRO A 104 7.13 -7.99 -3.92
N PHE A 105 5.87 -8.20 -3.57
CA PHE A 105 4.74 -8.29 -4.49
C PHE A 105 3.54 -7.50 -3.94
N ARG A 106 2.62 -7.14 -4.81
CA ARG A 106 1.40 -6.39 -4.44
C ARG A 106 0.13 -7.17 -4.70
N GLU A 107 0.20 -8.14 -5.59
CA GLU A 107 -0.93 -8.92 -6.05
C GLU A 107 -0.67 -10.40 -5.81
N ILE A 108 -1.72 -11.11 -5.46
CA ILE A 108 -1.73 -12.54 -5.30
C ILE A 108 -2.92 -13.14 -6.03
N VAL A 109 -2.76 -14.33 -6.54
CA VAL A 109 -3.83 -15.12 -7.14
C VAL A 109 -3.94 -16.44 -6.38
N PHE A 110 -5.12 -16.71 -5.86
CA PHE A 110 -5.39 -17.99 -5.19
C PHE A 110 -5.79 -19.08 -6.17
N SER A 111 -5.43 -20.31 -5.87
CA SER A 111 -6.09 -21.48 -6.44
C SER A 111 -7.53 -21.57 -5.90
N ASP A 112 -8.44 -22.22 -6.66
CA ASP A 112 -9.85 -22.36 -6.28
C ASP A 112 -10.05 -23.09 -4.95
N ASP A 113 -9.15 -23.99 -4.61
CA ASP A 113 -9.14 -24.74 -3.33
C ASP A 113 -8.46 -23.98 -2.17
N LEU A 114 -7.99 -22.76 -2.42
CA LEU A 114 -7.31 -21.88 -1.47
C LEU A 114 -6.02 -22.44 -0.86
N LYS A 115 -5.51 -23.56 -1.36
CA LYS A 115 -4.29 -24.17 -0.81
C LYS A 115 -3.02 -23.53 -1.32
N GLN A 116 -3.08 -23.01 -2.53
CA GLN A 116 -1.94 -22.36 -3.17
C GLN A 116 -2.24 -20.90 -3.50
N LEU A 117 -1.22 -20.11 -3.56
CA LEU A 117 -1.27 -18.78 -4.12
C LEU A 117 -0.07 -18.53 -5.03
N THR A 118 -0.28 -17.75 -6.06
CA THR A 118 0.76 -17.32 -6.98
C THR A 118 0.93 -15.81 -6.90
N PHE A 119 2.16 -15.36 -7.10
CA PHE A 119 2.50 -13.94 -7.17
C PHE A 119 3.69 -13.76 -8.09
N VAL A 120 3.88 -12.54 -8.59
CA VAL A 120 4.99 -12.17 -9.45
C VAL A 120 5.92 -11.23 -8.71
N THR A 121 7.20 -11.51 -8.76
CA THR A 121 8.26 -10.63 -8.28
C THR A 121 9.53 -10.85 -9.08
N GLU A 122 10.26 -9.78 -9.37
CA GLU A 122 11.53 -9.81 -10.12
C GLU A 122 11.44 -10.54 -11.47
N GLY A 123 10.28 -10.39 -12.19
CA GLY A 123 10.04 -11.05 -13.48
C GLY A 123 9.85 -12.56 -13.42
N MET A 124 9.63 -13.09 -12.21
CA MET A 124 9.37 -14.51 -11.98
C MET A 124 8.02 -14.69 -11.30
N LYS A 125 7.26 -15.68 -11.74
CA LYS A 125 6.02 -16.14 -11.13
C LYS A 125 6.33 -17.28 -10.17
N TYR A 126 5.96 -17.08 -8.91
CA TYR A 126 6.14 -18.04 -7.83
C TYR A 126 4.81 -18.69 -7.45
N THR A 127 4.85 -19.97 -7.13
CA THR A 127 3.72 -20.70 -6.54
C THR A 127 4.08 -21.10 -5.11
N TYR A 128 3.22 -20.72 -4.17
CA TYR A 128 3.40 -20.96 -2.74
C TYR A 128 2.30 -21.85 -2.19
N ASP A 129 2.68 -22.90 -1.49
CA ASP A 129 1.77 -23.80 -0.76
C ASP A 129 1.54 -23.23 0.64
N ARG A 130 0.31 -22.82 0.92
CA ARG A 130 -0.07 -22.19 2.19
C ARG A 130 -0.04 -23.14 3.38
N ASN A 131 -0.30 -24.44 3.14
CA ASN A 131 -0.31 -25.44 4.19
C ASN A 131 1.12 -25.85 4.59
N LYS A 132 2.00 -25.94 3.61
CA LYS A 132 3.41 -26.29 3.83
C LYS A 132 4.30 -25.09 4.12
N ASN A 133 3.79 -23.89 3.92
CA ASN A 133 4.54 -22.63 4.03
C ASN A 133 5.83 -22.61 3.20
N LYS A 134 5.74 -23.09 1.95
CA LYS A 134 6.89 -23.24 1.04
C LYS A 134 6.56 -22.76 -0.37
N VAL A 135 7.57 -22.23 -1.04
CA VAL A 135 7.54 -22.06 -2.49
C VAL A 135 7.68 -23.46 -3.12
N ILE A 136 6.77 -23.81 -4.02
CA ILE A 136 6.72 -25.10 -4.69
C ILE A 136 6.91 -25.00 -6.21
N GLY A 137 6.94 -23.81 -6.76
CA GLY A 137 7.13 -23.56 -8.18
C GLY A 137 7.67 -22.17 -8.45
N LYS A 138 8.51 -22.07 -9.50
CA LYS A 138 9.09 -20.83 -10.00
C LYS A 138 9.19 -20.92 -11.52
N VAL A 139 8.58 -19.96 -12.23
CA VAL A 139 8.56 -19.91 -13.69
C VAL A 139 8.84 -18.47 -14.12
N LYS A 140 9.54 -18.28 -15.22
CA LYS A 140 9.73 -16.95 -15.82
C LYS A 140 8.41 -16.48 -16.38
N GLU A 141 8.04 -15.24 -16.09
CA GLU A 141 6.85 -14.60 -16.62
C GLU A 141 7.05 -14.12 -18.06
#